data_48a368ac09a69fbbcc9fc3b9dfe01838
#
_entry.id   48a368ac09a69fbbcc9fc3b9dfe01838
#
_cell.length_a   1.000
_cell.length_b   1.000
_cell.length_c   1.000
_cell.angle_alpha   90.00
_cell.angle_beta   90.00
_cell.angle_gamma   90.00
#
_symmetry.space_group_name_H-M   'P 1'
#
loop_
_entity.id
_entity.type
_entity.pdbx_description
1 polymer ?
#
loop_
_entity_poly.entity_id
_entity_poly.type
_entity_poly.pdbx_seq_one_letter_code
_entity_poly.pdbx_strand_id
1 'polypeptide(L)'
;MTRILLLGLLFTGCLTATAQELPSRRAIKKEVRAWQKEQNHEMATEGLSPMDSVARVNFSKLPFYPINLGAYQAVKWERCADSAWFEMPTTTAHKPIYRKYATLYFTHADGQTYSLTAYQSQALLDKEEYVNYLFVPFGDATNGTDTYGGGRYVEVTRGEWILDFNKAYNPYCAYSGRYSCPKVPLENILPIPILAGTKYIGRH
;
A
#
# COMPACT_ATOMS: atom_id res chain seq x y z
N MET A 1 -52.35 -8.01 -47.55
CA MET A 1 -51.54 -7.05 -46.76
C MET A 1 -51.36 -7.62 -45.37
N THR A 2 -50.25 -8.32 -45.17
CA THR A 2 -49.97 -9.06 -43.90
C THR A 2 -48.89 -8.28 -43.16
N ARG A 3 -49.22 -7.72 -42.01
CA ARG A 3 -48.27 -7.00 -41.15
C ARG A 3 -47.58 -8.01 -40.23
N ILE A 4 -46.28 -8.16 -40.38
CA ILE A 4 -45.41 -8.94 -39.47
C ILE A 4 -44.96 -7.98 -38.35
N LEU A 5 -45.41 -8.29 -37.10
CA LEU A 5 -44.87 -7.66 -35.89
C LEU A 5 -43.57 -8.35 -35.50
N LEU A 6 -42.44 -7.64 -35.58
CA LEU A 6 -41.18 -8.08 -34.97
C LEU A 6 -41.19 -7.70 -33.48
N LEU A 7 -41.26 -8.72 -32.61
CA LEU A 7 -41.04 -8.57 -31.17
C LEU A 7 -39.50 -8.56 -30.91
N GLY A 8 -38.98 -7.40 -30.58
CA GLY A 8 -37.59 -7.28 -30.14
C GLY A 8 -37.43 -7.73 -28.69
N LEU A 9 -36.75 -8.85 -28.44
CA LEU A 9 -36.36 -9.27 -27.11
C LEU A 9 -35.16 -8.40 -26.65
N LEU A 10 -35.39 -7.49 -25.71
CA LEU A 10 -34.34 -6.78 -24.97
C LEU A 10 -33.75 -7.76 -23.93
N PHE A 11 -32.56 -8.28 -24.22
CA PHE A 11 -31.73 -9.02 -23.25
C PHE A 11 -31.07 -8.00 -22.31
N THR A 12 -31.67 -7.75 -21.16
CA THR A 12 -31.00 -7.02 -20.06
C THR A 12 -30.00 -7.99 -19.39
N GLY A 13 -28.75 -7.97 -19.85
CA GLY A 13 -27.66 -8.67 -19.19
C GLY A 13 -27.38 -8.04 -17.82
N CYS A 14 -27.83 -8.71 -16.76
CA CYS A 14 -27.46 -8.38 -15.38
C CYS A 14 -25.98 -8.73 -15.21
N LEU A 15 -25.09 -7.73 -15.24
CA LEU A 15 -23.70 -7.88 -14.82
C LEU A 15 -23.69 -8.13 -13.31
N THR A 16 -23.66 -9.40 -12.92
CA THR A 16 -23.37 -9.77 -11.54
C THR A 16 -21.90 -9.46 -11.27
N ALA A 17 -21.64 -8.35 -10.59
CA ALA A 17 -20.33 -8.11 -9.98
C ALA A 17 -20.11 -9.23 -8.95
N THR A 18 -19.26 -10.19 -9.24
CA THR A 18 -18.81 -11.18 -8.27
C THR A 18 -18.05 -10.44 -7.17
N ALA A 19 -18.65 -10.34 -5.98
CA ALA A 19 -17.96 -9.85 -4.81
C ALA A 19 -16.76 -10.78 -4.56
N GLN A 20 -15.55 -10.21 -4.56
CA GLN A 20 -14.33 -10.97 -4.26
C GLN A 20 -14.43 -11.49 -2.82
N GLU A 21 -14.45 -12.82 -2.67
CA GLU A 21 -14.51 -13.46 -1.36
C GLU A 21 -13.17 -13.23 -0.62
N LEU A 22 -13.22 -12.57 0.53
CA LEU A 22 -12.04 -12.31 1.34
C LEU A 22 -11.52 -13.60 1.96
N PRO A 23 -10.19 -13.76 2.09
CA PRO A 23 -9.58 -14.89 2.76
C PRO A 23 -10.07 -15.04 4.21
N SER A 24 -10.06 -16.26 4.73
CA SER A 24 -10.43 -16.50 6.12
C SER A 24 -9.53 -15.70 7.09
N ARG A 25 -10.06 -15.35 8.26
CA ARG A 25 -9.31 -14.64 9.34
C ARG A 25 -8.00 -15.35 9.70
N ARG A 26 -7.98 -16.70 9.64
CA ARG A 26 -6.78 -17.51 9.88
C ARG A 26 -5.76 -17.36 8.74
N ALA A 27 -6.21 -17.34 7.51
CA ALA A 27 -5.36 -17.15 6.34
C ALA A 27 -4.70 -15.78 6.36
N ILE A 28 -5.45 -14.70 6.61
CA ILE A 28 -4.92 -13.34 6.74
C ILE A 28 -3.83 -13.29 7.82
N LYS A 29 -4.11 -13.82 9.03
CA LYS A 29 -3.10 -13.85 10.11
C LYS A 29 -1.85 -14.64 9.75
N LYS A 30 -1.99 -15.76 9.03
CA LYS A 30 -0.86 -16.57 8.57
C LYS A 30 0.01 -15.80 7.58
N GLU A 31 -0.62 -15.14 6.63
CA GLU A 31 0.05 -14.34 5.60
C GLU A 31 0.80 -13.14 6.19
N VAL A 32 0.15 -12.36 7.08
CA VAL A 32 0.79 -11.23 7.76
C VAL A 32 1.99 -11.69 8.59
N ARG A 33 1.88 -12.81 9.33
CA ARG A 33 3.03 -13.36 10.10
C ARG A 33 4.17 -13.80 9.19
N ALA A 34 3.87 -14.39 8.05
CA ALA A 34 4.89 -14.76 7.06
C ALA A 34 5.62 -13.53 6.53
N TRP A 35 4.87 -12.48 6.16
CA TRP A 35 5.42 -11.20 5.73
C TRP A 35 6.28 -10.54 6.84
N GLN A 36 5.80 -10.50 8.09
CA GLN A 36 6.59 -9.96 9.22
C GLN A 36 7.90 -10.73 9.44
N LYS A 37 7.88 -12.06 9.25
CA LYS A 37 9.08 -12.89 9.34
C LYS A 37 10.06 -12.54 8.20
N GLU A 38 9.58 -12.36 6.99
CA GLU A 38 10.39 -11.97 5.84
C GLU A 38 11.01 -10.60 6.04
N GLN A 39 10.23 -9.60 6.49
CA GLN A 39 10.75 -8.26 6.81
C GLN A 39 11.89 -8.32 7.85
N ASN A 40 11.73 -9.13 8.89
CA ASN A 40 12.81 -9.32 9.88
C ASN A 40 14.03 -10.02 9.28
N HIS A 41 13.83 -10.97 8.37
CA HIS A 41 14.92 -11.67 7.67
C HIS A 41 15.70 -10.69 6.77
N GLU A 42 15.02 -9.90 5.96
CA GLU A 42 15.65 -8.86 5.12
C GLU A 42 16.46 -7.87 5.95
N MET A 43 15.89 -7.37 7.05
CA MET A 43 16.55 -6.41 7.94
C MET A 43 17.81 -6.99 8.62
N ALA A 44 17.85 -8.29 8.89
CA ALA A 44 18.99 -8.97 9.49
C ALA A 44 20.06 -9.40 8.48
N THR A 45 19.72 -9.51 7.19
CA THR A 45 20.56 -10.13 6.17
C THR A 45 21.48 -9.12 5.50
N GLU A 46 22.78 -9.43 5.43
CA GLU A 46 23.75 -8.62 4.69
C GLU A 46 23.40 -8.56 3.20
N GLY A 47 23.54 -7.37 2.62
CA GLY A 47 23.17 -7.11 1.23
C GLY A 47 21.69 -6.84 0.98
N LEU A 48 20.78 -7.26 1.88
CA LEU A 48 19.34 -6.94 1.82
C LEU A 48 18.99 -5.79 2.77
N SER A 49 19.65 -5.76 3.94
CA SER A 49 19.36 -4.76 4.99
C SER A 49 19.68 -3.33 4.57
N PRO A 50 18.79 -2.37 4.84
CA PRO A 50 19.09 -0.95 4.69
C PRO A 50 20.03 -0.42 5.78
N MET A 51 20.23 -1.15 6.88
CA MET A 51 21.06 -0.74 8.01
C MET A 51 22.56 -0.84 7.66
N ASP A 52 23.37 -0.07 8.37
CA ASP A 52 24.82 -0.31 8.40
C ASP A 52 25.16 -1.60 9.16
N SER A 53 26.41 -2.02 9.11
CA SER A 53 26.86 -3.28 9.73
C SER A 53 26.67 -3.30 11.24
N VAL A 54 26.89 -2.16 11.92
CA VAL A 54 26.76 -2.07 13.38
C VAL A 54 25.30 -2.16 13.80
N ALA A 55 24.41 -1.42 13.15
CA ALA A 55 22.98 -1.46 13.41
C ALA A 55 22.40 -2.84 13.10
N ARG A 56 22.83 -3.48 11.98
CA ARG A 56 22.40 -4.81 11.58
C ARG A 56 22.81 -5.91 12.56
N VAL A 57 24.05 -5.90 13.06
CA VAL A 57 24.53 -6.88 14.05
C VAL A 57 23.75 -6.77 15.36
N ASN A 58 23.34 -5.56 15.75
CA ASN A 58 22.54 -5.30 16.94
C ASN A 58 21.03 -5.43 16.71
N PHE A 59 20.60 -5.70 15.47
CA PHE A 59 19.19 -5.85 15.15
C PHE A 59 18.62 -7.13 15.73
N SER A 60 17.50 -7.03 16.40
CA SER A 60 16.76 -8.15 16.95
C SER A 60 15.51 -8.47 16.13
N LYS A 61 14.61 -7.49 16.03
CA LYS A 61 13.37 -7.60 15.25
C LYS A 61 12.74 -6.21 15.05
N LEU A 62 11.98 -6.07 14.00
CA LEU A 62 11.10 -4.91 13.82
C LEU A 62 9.96 -4.94 14.84
N PRO A 63 9.61 -3.78 15.41
CA PRO A 63 8.40 -3.66 16.19
C PRO A 63 7.18 -3.57 15.25
N PHE A 64 6.16 -4.36 15.53
CA PHE A 64 4.89 -4.33 14.80
C PHE A 64 3.74 -4.03 15.74
N TYR A 65 2.67 -3.42 15.22
CA TYR A 65 1.38 -3.43 15.89
C TYR A 65 0.82 -4.85 15.94
N PRO A 66 -0.09 -5.17 16.88
CA PRO A 66 -0.87 -6.40 16.82
C PRO A 66 -1.61 -6.52 15.49
N ILE A 67 -1.73 -7.74 14.94
CA ILE A 67 -2.44 -7.96 13.67
C ILE A 67 -3.89 -7.52 13.82
N ASN A 68 -4.28 -6.54 13.02
CA ASN A 68 -5.61 -5.97 12.97
C ASN A 68 -6.36 -6.44 11.72
N LEU A 69 -7.36 -7.30 11.90
CA LEU A 69 -8.14 -7.82 10.78
C LEU A 69 -9.00 -6.75 10.09
N GLY A 70 -9.39 -5.68 10.79
CA GLY A 70 -10.08 -4.54 10.20
C GLY A 70 -9.18 -3.68 9.30
N ALA A 71 -7.86 -3.85 9.42
CA ALA A 71 -6.87 -3.18 8.57
C ALA A 71 -6.54 -3.95 7.28
N TYR A 72 -7.20 -5.08 7.03
CA TYR A 72 -7.17 -5.84 5.78
C TYR A 72 -8.51 -5.69 5.07
N GLN A 73 -8.56 -4.96 3.96
CA GLN A 73 -9.82 -4.62 3.29
C GLN A 73 -9.73 -4.77 1.77
N ALA A 74 -10.79 -5.33 1.18
CA ALA A 74 -11.06 -5.08 -0.23
C ALA A 74 -11.52 -3.63 -0.37
N VAL A 75 -10.86 -2.86 -1.22
CA VAL A 75 -11.13 -1.43 -1.39
C VAL A 75 -11.94 -1.16 -2.65
N LYS A 76 -12.85 -0.19 -2.58
CA LYS A 76 -13.37 0.45 -3.78
C LYS A 76 -12.26 1.32 -4.37
N TRP A 77 -12.22 1.42 -5.68
CA TRP A 77 -11.21 2.20 -6.35
C TRP A 77 -11.78 2.92 -7.57
N GLU A 78 -11.15 4.02 -7.92
CA GLU A 78 -11.47 4.80 -9.10
C GLU A 78 -10.18 5.15 -9.84
N ARG A 79 -10.20 5.05 -11.16
CA ARG A 79 -9.06 5.45 -11.97
C ARG A 79 -8.87 6.96 -11.86
N CYS A 80 -7.63 7.42 -11.59
CA CYS A 80 -7.35 8.85 -11.60
C CYS A 80 -7.51 9.41 -13.01
N ALA A 81 -8.30 10.48 -13.15
CA ALA A 81 -8.51 11.18 -14.43
C ALA A 81 -7.21 11.83 -14.92
N ASP A 82 -6.49 12.50 -14.00
CA ASP A 82 -5.14 13.00 -14.25
C ASP A 82 -4.14 11.91 -13.86
N SER A 83 -3.57 11.26 -14.86
CA SER A 83 -2.51 10.25 -14.71
C SER A 83 -1.27 10.60 -15.52
N ALA A 84 -0.95 11.88 -15.67
CA ALA A 84 0.29 12.35 -16.24
C ALA A 84 1.49 11.85 -15.41
N TRP A 85 2.60 11.57 -16.09
CA TRP A 85 3.85 11.24 -15.42
C TRP A 85 4.46 12.49 -14.78
N PHE A 86 4.96 12.37 -13.56
CA PHE A 86 5.59 13.46 -12.82
C PHE A 86 6.80 12.97 -12.03
N GLU A 87 7.69 13.88 -11.69
CA GLU A 87 8.81 13.65 -10.79
C GLU A 87 8.33 13.59 -9.34
N MET A 88 8.38 12.40 -8.71
CA MET A 88 7.99 12.25 -7.30
C MET A 88 9.10 12.80 -6.39
N PRO A 89 8.79 13.75 -5.50
CA PRO A 89 9.76 14.24 -4.53
C PRO A 89 10.27 13.12 -3.61
N THR A 90 11.58 13.14 -3.33
CA THR A 90 12.20 12.18 -2.40
C THR A 90 12.96 12.90 -1.29
N THR A 91 13.58 12.13 -0.40
CA THR A 91 14.45 12.63 0.67
C THR A 91 15.79 13.15 0.16
N THR A 92 16.11 12.97 -1.12
CA THR A 92 17.34 13.46 -1.79
C THR A 92 16.99 14.25 -3.05
N ALA A 93 18.01 14.58 -3.87
CA ALA A 93 17.80 15.22 -5.17
C ALA A 93 17.28 14.27 -6.26
N HIS A 94 17.34 12.94 -6.04
CA HIS A 94 16.80 11.95 -6.99
C HIS A 94 15.28 12.02 -7.03
N LYS A 95 14.70 12.06 -8.23
CA LYS A 95 13.25 12.19 -8.45
C LYS A 95 12.77 11.11 -9.42
N PRO A 96 12.35 9.95 -8.93
CA PRO A 96 11.80 8.89 -9.78
C PRO A 96 10.46 9.32 -10.40
N ILE A 97 10.19 8.78 -11.58
CA ILE A 97 8.99 9.12 -12.34
C ILE A 97 7.83 8.21 -11.93
N TYR A 98 6.73 8.83 -11.52
CA TYR A 98 5.49 8.17 -11.12
C TYR A 98 4.30 8.80 -11.83
N ARG A 99 3.16 8.12 -11.78
CA ARG A 99 1.85 8.70 -12.09
C ARG A 99 0.83 8.31 -11.03
N LYS A 100 -0.18 9.13 -10.83
CA LYS A 100 -1.37 8.76 -10.07
C LYS A 100 -2.12 7.69 -10.85
N TYR A 101 -2.33 6.51 -10.23
CA TYR A 101 -2.99 5.41 -10.91
C TYR A 101 -4.45 5.30 -10.53
N ALA A 102 -4.75 5.23 -9.25
CA ALA A 102 -6.10 5.08 -8.74
C ALA A 102 -6.26 5.76 -7.38
N THR A 103 -7.47 6.19 -7.06
CA THR A 103 -7.89 6.53 -5.71
C THR A 103 -8.53 5.30 -5.09
N LEU A 104 -8.05 4.90 -3.92
CA LEU A 104 -8.51 3.77 -3.14
C LEU A 104 -9.36 4.29 -1.98
N TYR A 105 -10.55 3.73 -1.77
CA TYR A 105 -11.46 4.09 -0.68
C TYR A 105 -11.56 2.95 0.32
N PHE A 106 -11.30 3.23 1.58
CA PHE A 106 -11.38 2.26 2.68
C PHE A 106 -12.18 2.81 3.85
N THR A 107 -12.75 1.92 4.66
CA THR A 107 -13.51 2.30 5.86
C THR A 107 -12.65 2.09 7.10
N HIS A 108 -12.44 3.14 7.89
CA HIS A 108 -11.71 3.07 9.14
C HIS A 108 -12.61 2.60 10.30
N ALA A 109 -12.01 2.28 11.45
CA ALA A 109 -12.72 1.78 12.64
C ALA A 109 -13.72 2.79 13.24
N ASP A 110 -13.59 4.08 12.92
CA ASP A 110 -14.52 5.13 13.28
C ASP A 110 -15.80 5.14 12.40
N GLY A 111 -15.90 4.23 11.43
CA GLY A 111 -17.01 4.12 10.49
C GLY A 111 -16.94 5.11 9.32
N GLN A 112 -15.93 5.96 9.26
CA GLN A 112 -15.75 6.91 8.15
C GLN A 112 -14.98 6.30 7.00
N THR A 113 -15.25 6.79 5.79
CA THR A 113 -14.51 6.44 4.59
C THR A 113 -13.41 7.44 4.32
N TYR A 114 -12.20 6.95 4.13
CA TYR A 114 -11.01 7.70 3.76
C TYR A 114 -10.48 7.23 2.42
N SER A 115 -9.61 8.01 1.83
CA SER A 115 -9.01 7.67 0.54
C SER A 115 -7.49 7.82 0.55
N LEU A 116 -6.83 7.01 -0.30
CA LEU A 116 -5.41 7.10 -0.60
C LEU A 116 -5.22 7.00 -2.11
N THR A 117 -4.30 7.78 -2.64
CA THR A 117 -3.86 7.66 -4.04
C THR A 117 -2.79 6.57 -4.15
N ALA A 118 -3.02 5.62 -5.04
CA ALA A 118 -2.04 4.61 -5.44
C ALA A 118 -1.26 5.10 -6.68
N TYR A 119 0.04 4.92 -6.65
CA TYR A 119 0.97 5.39 -7.66
C TYR A 119 1.58 4.24 -8.44
N GLN A 120 1.84 4.45 -9.73
CA GLN A 120 2.56 3.51 -10.58
C GLN A 120 3.92 4.11 -10.93
N SER A 121 4.99 3.34 -10.71
CA SER A 121 6.36 3.71 -11.08
C SER A 121 6.61 3.43 -12.56
N GLN A 122 7.20 4.40 -13.27
CA GLN A 122 7.61 4.22 -14.66
C GLN A 122 8.73 3.17 -14.78
N ALA A 123 9.69 3.17 -13.86
CA ALA A 123 10.84 2.27 -13.87
C ALA A 123 10.49 0.79 -13.63
N LEU A 124 9.25 0.49 -13.24
CA LEU A 124 8.79 -0.88 -12.98
C LEU A 124 7.87 -1.42 -14.07
N LEU A 125 7.53 -0.62 -15.10
CA LEU A 125 6.56 -1.04 -16.14
C LEU A 125 7.04 -2.22 -16.98
N ASP A 126 8.35 -2.31 -17.26
CA ASP A 126 8.94 -3.32 -18.12
C ASP A 126 9.36 -4.58 -17.34
N LYS A 127 9.03 -4.64 -16.05
CA LYS A 127 9.33 -5.76 -15.17
C LYS A 127 8.07 -6.57 -14.93
N GLU A 128 8.03 -7.81 -15.41
CA GLU A 128 6.85 -8.68 -15.36
C GLU A 128 6.31 -8.85 -13.93
N GLU A 129 7.20 -9.01 -12.94
CA GLU A 129 6.85 -9.18 -11.52
C GLU A 129 6.17 -7.95 -10.91
N TYR A 130 6.35 -6.75 -11.50
CA TYR A 130 5.78 -5.48 -11.00
C TYR A 130 4.68 -4.91 -11.89
N VAL A 131 4.23 -5.61 -12.93
CA VAL A 131 3.22 -5.09 -13.88
C VAL A 131 1.91 -4.67 -13.20
N ASN A 132 1.55 -5.33 -12.10
CA ASN A 132 0.35 -5.05 -11.30
C ASN A 132 0.65 -4.33 -9.98
N TYR A 133 1.89 -3.99 -9.73
CA TYR A 133 2.32 -3.31 -8.51
C TYR A 133 1.87 -1.86 -8.48
N LEU A 134 1.27 -1.45 -7.37
CA LEU A 134 0.95 -0.06 -7.07
C LEU A 134 1.52 0.31 -5.70
N PHE A 135 2.19 1.44 -5.68
CA PHE A 135 2.83 2.02 -4.50
C PHE A 135 1.87 2.99 -3.81
N VAL A 136 1.67 2.83 -2.50
CA VAL A 136 0.77 3.66 -1.70
C VAL A 136 1.55 4.22 -0.50
N PRO A 137 2.29 5.33 -0.67
CA PRO A 137 2.89 6.04 0.46
C PRO A 137 1.79 6.76 1.23
N PHE A 138 1.82 6.70 2.58
CA PHE A 138 0.83 7.38 3.41
C PHE A 138 1.44 7.90 4.70
N GLY A 139 0.88 9.01 5.19
CA GLY A 139 1.08 9.51 6.54
C GLY A 139 -0.18 9.35 7.35
N ASP A 140 -0.04 9.27 8.66
CA ASP A 140 -1.17 9.13 9.58
C ASP A 140 -0.87 9.77 10.95
N ALA A 141 -1.85 9.83 11.84
CA ALA A 141 -1.70 10.47 13.14
C ALA A 141 -0.69 9.78 14.10
N THR A 142 -0.11 8.64 13.71
CA THR A 142 0.95 7.97 14.49
C THR A 142 2.36 8.41 14.10
N ASN A 143 2.52 9.19 13.02
CA ASN A 143 3.82 9.59 12.51
C ASN A 143 4.56 10.51 13.51
N GLY A 144 5.83 10.22 13.74
CA GLY A 144 6.65 10.96 14.70
C GLY A 144 6.43 10.56 16.17
N THR A 145 5.49 9.67 16.46
CA THR A 145 5.26 9.10 17.80
C THR A 145 5.52 7.59 17.78
N ASP A 146 4.56 6.80 17.33
CA ASP A 146 4.65 5.34 17.25
C ASP A 146 5.30 4.84 15.96
N THR A 147 5.21 5.61 14.87
CA THR A 147 5.73 5.26 13.55
C THR A 147 6.68 6.34 13.01
N TYR A 148 7.39 6.01 11.95
CA TYR A 148 8.37 6.92 11.35
C TYR A 148 7.74 8.25 10.93
N GLY A 149 8.37 9.37 11.28
CA GLY A 149 7.85 10.72 11.02
C GLY A 149 7.67 11.07 9.54
N GLY A 150 8.41 10.42 8.65
CA GLY A 150 8.28 10.57 7.19
C GLY A 150 7.16 9.75 6.55
N GLY A 151 6.34 9.05 7.35
CA GLY A 151 5.27 8.19 6.88
C GLY A 151 5.70 6.75 6.62
N ARG A 152 4.76 5.94 6.14
CA ARG A 152 4.94 4.53 5.81
C ARG A 152 4.45 4.23 4.40
N TYR A 153 4.77 3.05 3.92
CA TYR A 153 4.38 2.57 2.61
C TYR A 153 3.57 1.29 2.73
N VAL A 154 2.61 1.12 1.85
CA VAL A 154 1.90 -0.13 1.63
C VAL A 154 1.75 -0.36 0.13
N GLU A 155 1.59 -1.59 -0.27
CA GLU A 155 1.50 -2.00 -1.66
C GLU A 155 0.11 -2.55 -1.96
N VAL A 156 -0.36 -2.34 -3.18
CA VAL A 156 -1.62 -2.89 -3.68
C VAL A 156 -1.37 -3.55 -5.02
N THR A 157 -1.86 -4.76 -5.20
CA THR A 157 -1.84 -5.45 -6.48
C THR A 157 -3.06 -5.07 -7.29
N ARG A 158 -2.84 -4.54 -8.49
CA ARG A 158 -3.90 -4.23 -9.44
C ARG A 158 -4.62 -5.51 -9.83
N GLY A 159 -5.94 -5.52 -9.71
CA GLY A 159 -6.77 -6.70 -9.93
C GLY A 159 -7.22 -7.37 -8.63
N GLU A 160 -6.39 -7.37 -7.59
CA GLU A 160 -6.78 -7.86 -6.26
C GLU A 160 -7.45 -6.77 -5.43
N TRP A 161 -6.96 -5.53 -5.52
CA TRP A 161 -7.50 -4.35 -4.83
C TRP A 161 -7.69 -4.56 -3.32
N ILE A 162 -6.70 -5.22 -2.70
CA ILE A 162 -6.62 -5.39 -1.25
C ILE A 162 -5.67 -4.35 -0.69
N LEU A 163 -6.15 -3.58 0.29
CA LEU A 163 -5.34 -2.68 1.11
C LEU A 163 -5.13 -3.34 2.47
N ASP A 164 -3.90 -3.80 2.73
CA ASP A 164 -3.53 -4.46 3.99
C ASP A 164 -2.54 -3.60 4.77
N PHE A 165 -3.04 -2.76 5.65
CA PHE A 165 -2.18 -1.93 6.50
C PHE A 165 -1.36 -2.74 7.51
N ASN A 166 -1.67 -4.04 7.76
CA ASN A 166 -0.79 -4.89 8.56
C ASN A 166 0.57 -5.11 7.90
N LYS A 167 0.66 -4.90 6.58
CA LYS A 167 1.90 -4.95 5.80
C LYS A 167 2.50 -3.55 5.54
N ALA A 168 2.03 -2.52 6.23
CA ALA A 168 2.66 -1.21 6.14
C ALA A 168 4.08 -1.22 6.72
N TYR A 169 5.04 -0.67 5.97
CA TYR A 169 6.46 -0.69 6.32
C TYR A 169 7.09 0.70 6.26
N ASN A 170 8.18 0.87 6.99
CA ASN A 170 8.95 2.11 6.97
C ASN A 170 9.84 2.18 5.72
N PRO A 171 9.98 3.37 5.09
CA PRO A 171 10.96 3.56 4.03
C PRO A 171 12.38 3.28 4.53
N TYR A 172 13.27 2.86 3.65
CA TYR A 172 14.66 2.55 4.02
C TYR A 172 15.42 3.74 4.59
N CYS A 173 15.05 4.98 4.22
CA CYS A 173 15.62 6.19 4.80
C CYS A 173 15.31 6.36 6.31
N ALA A 174 14.34 5.65 6.86
CA ALA A 174 14.11 5.55 8.30
C ALA A 174 15.27 4.85 9.03
N TYR A 175 16.03 4.01 8.32
CA TYR A 175 17.13 3.22 8.89
C TYR A 175 18.51 3.68 8.43
N SER A 176 18.60 4.40 7.30
CA SER A 176 19.87 4.88 6.77
C SER A 176 19.67 6.07 5.81
N GLY A 177 20.40 7.15 6.05
CA GLY A 177 20.36 8.36 5.20
C GLY A 177 20.94 8.18 3.79
N ARG A 178 21.48 7.00 3.45
CA ARG A 178 22.00 6.71 2.09
C ARG A 178 20.90 6.45 1.06
N TYR A 179 19.65 6.24 1.51
CA TYR A 179 18.52 5.92 0.62
C TYR A 179 17.73 7.16 0.24
N SER A 180 17.30 7.19 -1.02
CA SER A 180 16.40 8.19 -1.56
C SER A 180 14.98 7.62 -1.57
N CYS A 181 14.16 8.07 -0.64
CA CYS A 181 12.81 7.54 -0.48
C CYS A 181 11.75 8.55 -0.91
N PRO A 182 10.71 8.13 -1.64
CA PRO A 182 9.58 8.99 -1.98
C PRO A 182 8.97 9.64 -0.73
N LYS A 183 8.75 10.94 -0.78
CA LYS A 183 8.01 11.64 0.27
C LYS A 183 6.52 11.35 0.11
N VAL A 184 5.83 11.26 1.25
CA VAL A 184 4.37 11.08 1.25
C VAL A 184 3.71 12.33 0.65
N PRO A 185 2.90 12.20 -0.41
CA PRO A 185 2.14 13.32 -0.96
C PRO A 185 1.06 13.79 0.00
N LEU A 186 0.73 15.10 -0.05
CA LEU A 186 -0.22 15.71 0.88
C LEU A 186 -1.60 15.04 0.85
N GLU A 187 -2.06 14.61 -0.32
CA GLU A 187 -3.32 13.90 -0.49
C GLU A 187 -3.37 12.53 0.20
N ASN A 188 -2.21 11.98 0.59
CA ASN A 188 -2.08 10.71 1.31
C ASN A 188 -1.78 10.90 2.81
N ILE A 189 -2.02 12.08 3.36
CA ILE A 189 -1.94 12.33 4.81
C ILE A 189 -3.32 12.10 5.43
N LEU A 190 -3.42 11.06 6.24
CA LEU A 190 -4.65 10.69 6.94
C LEU A 190 -4.72 11.39 8.30
N PRO A 191 -5.87 11.99 8.67
CA PRO A 191 -6.04 12.65 9.97
C PRO A 191 -6.29 11.66 11.13
N ILE A 192 -6.26 10.36 10.86
CA ILE A 192 -6.58 9.26 11.77
C ILE A 192 -5.35 8.40 12.04
N PRO A 193 -5.26 7.68 13.17
CA PRO A 193 -4.19 6.73 13.44
C PRO A 193 -4.43 5.39 12.73
N ILE A 194 -3.44 4.88 12.02
CA ILE A 194 -3.45 3.52 11.44
C ILE A 194 -2.65 2.60 12.36
N LEU A 195 -3.34 1.95 13.31
CA LEU A 195 -2.75 1.06 14.31
C LEU A 195 -2.54 -0.36 13.74
N ALA A 196 -1.74 -0.44 12.67
CA ALA A 196 -1.36 -1.69 11.99
C ALA A 196 0.00 -1.52 11.32
N GLY A 197 0.67 -2.63 10.99
CA GLY A 197 1.97 -2.63 10.30
C GLY A 197 3.16 -2.37 11.21
N THR A 198 4.25 -1.88 10.63
CA THR A 198 5.52 -1.66 11.32
C THR A 198 5.48 -0.37 12.14
N LYS A 199 5.90 -0.45 13.40
CA LYS A 199 6.20 0.69 14.26
C LYS A 199 7.64 1.17 14.00
N TYR A 200 8.00 2.30 14.58
CA TYR A 200 9.36 2.82 14.51
C TYR A 200 9.87 3.15 15.91
N ILE A 201 10.97 2.51 16.30
CA ILE A 201 11.71 2.82 17.52
C ILE A 201 13.08 3.33 17.06
N GLY A 202 13.08 4.50 16.43
CA GLY A 202 14.29 5.21 16.08
C GLY A 202 14.70 6.17 17.19
N ARG A 203 16.00 6.33 17.42
CA ARG A 203 16.50 7.52 18.10
C ARG A 203 16.52 8.65 17.07
N HIS A 204 15.78 9.69 17.33
CA HIS A 204 15.90 10.96 16.62
C HIS A 204 17.20 11.64 17.03
#